data_9dbb24559bc02f271a5e5b9a0dd656dd
#
_entry.id   9dbb24559bc02f271a5e5b9a0dd656dd
#
_cell.length_a   1.000
_cell.length_b   1.000
_cell.length_c   1.000
_cell.angle_alpha   90.00
_cell.angle_beta   90.00
_cell.angle_gamma   90.00
#
_symmetry.space_group_name_H-M   'P 1'
#
loop_
_entity.id
_entity.type
_entity.pdbx_description
1 polymer ?
#
loop_
_entity_poly.entity_id
_entity_poly.type
_entity_poly.pdbx_seq_one_letter_code
_entity_poly.pdbx_strand_id
1 'polypeptide(L)'
;MYKIITSGRITIAILALLSSLGSSVVANVWADDIVGTSGDDLLPGTNGKDNIWGLEGDDQIWGKSGNDGLFGMDDDDQIQGNSGNDFILGGDDDDIIEGNRGNDEIDGGRGTDVIQGNTGDDDITGGRGNDIIEGNGGKDQIYGEEGRDWIAGNDGNDFLFGNEDRDRVRGFSGADNIAGGSGPDRLWGGNNRDDINGGKGDDYLHGGRGNDILNAGSGDDVLRGGPGADRFNCGSGHDRILDYRPSEGDSKNKNCEDF
;
A
#
# COMPACT_ATOMS: atom_id res chain seq x y z
N MET A 1 -21.81 41.50 -7.82
CA MET A 1 -21.64 42.11 -6.48
C MET A 1 -21.25 41.03 -5.53
N TYR A 2 -19.98 40.88 -5.32
CA TYR A 2 -19.41 39.77 -4.56
C TYR A 2 -19.36 40.11 -3.08
N LYS A 3 -19.84 39.20 -2.24
CA LYS A 3 -19.78 39.37 -0.78
C LYS A 3 -18.63 38.48 -0.26
N ILE A 4 -17.53 39.10 0.09
CA ILE A 4 -16.46 38.44 0.83
C ILE A 4 -16.93 38.27 2.27
N ILE A 5 -17.08 37.02 2.70
CA ILE A 5 -17.35 36.71 4.11
C ILE A 5 -16.03 36.30 4.74
N THR A 6 -15.40 37.22 5.46
CA THR A 6 -14.23 36.93 6.31
C THR A 6 -14.72 36.64 7.71
N SER A 7 -14.79 35.35 8.06
CA SER A 7 -14.72 34.94 9.45
C SER A 7 -14.20 33.50 9.53
N GLY A 8 -12.91 33.38 9.83
CA GLY A 8 -12.34 32.16 10.40
C GLY A 8 -12.32 30.92 9.51
N ARG A 9 -11.36 30.86 8.60
CA ARG A 9 -10.81 29.64 8.03
C ARG A 9 -11.62 28.83 7.03
N ILE A 10 -12.44 29.44 6.20
CA ILE A 10 -12.87 28.81 4.93
C ILE A 10 -12.89 29.92 3.88
N THR A 11 -11.90 29.92 3.01
CA THR A 11 -11.93 30.78 1.83
C THR A 11 -12.30 29.90 0.65
N ILE A 12 -13.58 29.80 0.35
CA ILE A 12 -14.04 29.21 -0.90
C ILE A 12 -13.86 30.27 -1.98
N ALA A 13 -12.88 30.10 -2.84
CA ALA A 13 -12.73 30.91 -4.03
C ALA A 13 -13.37 30.19 -5.21
N ILE A 14 -14.65 30.44 -5.46
CA ILE A 14 -15.30 30.08 -6.72
C ILE A 14 -14.91 31.12 -7.75
N LEU A 15 -13.99 30.81 -8.66
CA LEU A 15 -13.71 31.59 -9.84
C LEU A 15 -14.39 30.94 -11.04
N ALA A 16 -15.69 31.20 -11.21
CA ALA A 16 -16.40 30.86 -12.43
C ALA A 16 -16.15 31.94 -13.46
N LEU A 17 -15.21 31.76 -14.37
CA LEU A 17 -15.15 32.49 -15.65
C LEU A 17 -14.19 31.75 -16.61
N LEU A 18 -14.79 31.15 -17.59
CA LEU A 18 -14.34 30.75 -18.92
C LEU A 18 -14.76 29.31 -19.27
N SER A 19 -16.03 29.17 -19.55
CA SER A 19 -16.63 27.98 -20.14
C SER A 19 -16.32 27.88 -21.63
N SER A 20 -15.08 27.65 -22.03
CA SER A 20 -14.77 27.33 -23.43
C SER A 20 -13.46 26.59 -23.69
N LEU A 21 -12.76 26.17 -22.68
CA LEU A 21 -11.59 25.27 -22.79
C LEU A 21 -11.58 24.41 -21.53
N GLY A 22 -12.05 23.19 -21.62
CA GLY A 22 -12.27 22.23 -20.56
C GLY A 22 -11.09 21.95 -19.61
N SER A 23 -10.73 22.91 -18.82
CA SER A 23 -9.85 22.74 -17.64
C SER A 23 -9.91 24.02 -16.80
N SER A 24 -10.49 23.95 -15.62
CA SER A 24 -10.47 25.04 -14.66
C SER A 24 -9.20 24.93 -13.81
N VAL A 25 -8.35 25.94 -13.90
CA VAL A 25 -7.20 26.11 -12.99
C VAL A 25 -7.64 26.99 -11.83
N VAL A 26 -7.74 26.45 -10.64
CA VAL A 26 -7.93 27.23 -9.42
C VAL A 26 -6.57 27.48 -8.78
N ALA A 27 -6.05 28.67 -8.92
CA ALA A 27 -4.83 29.09 -8.23
C ALA A 27 -5.19 29.96 -7.02
N ASN A 28 -4.95 29.47 -5.82
CA ASN A 28 -4.99 30.26 -4.59
C ASN A 28 -3.61 30.37 -3.96
N VAL A 29 -3.17 31.59 -3.68
CA VAL A 29 -1.84 31.90 -3.17
C VAL A 29 -1.76 31.80 -1.63
N TRP A 30 -2.90 31.57 -0.97
CA TRP A 30 -3.02 31.56 0.50
C TRP A 30 -4.13 30.63 1.03
N ALA A 31 -4.49 29.56 0.37
CA ALA A 31 -5.53 28.70 0.86
C ALA A 31 -4.93 27.43 1.49
N ASP A 32 -5.23 27.21 2.73
CA ASP A 32 -5.03 25.95 3.41
C ASP A 32 -6.01 24.86 2.88
N ASP A 33 -7.04 25.26 2.10
CA ASP A 33 -8.08 24.35 1.59
C ASP A 33 -8.37 24.62 0.09
N ILE A 34 -8.27 23.57 -0.74
CA ILE A 34 -8.56 23.58 -2.18
C ILE A 34 -9.67 22.58 -2.46
N VAL A 35 -10.71 22.98 -3.17
CA VAL A 35 -11.84 22.11 -3.47
C VAL A 35 -12.12 22.15 -4.96
N GLY A 36 -12.17 20.99 -5.58
CA GLY A 36 -12.53 20.79 -6.98
C GLY A 36 -14.01 21.00 -7.28
N THR A 37 -14.46 20.47 -8.37
CA THR A 37 -15.84 20.56 -8.84
C THR A 37 -16.42 19.13 -8.98
N SER A 38 -17.45 18.92 -9.75
CA SER A 38 -17.95 17.59 -10.13
C SER A 38 -17.51 17.23 -11.55
N GLY A 39 -16.27 17.33 -11.86
CA GLY A 39 -15.72 16.95 -13.15
C GLY A 39 -14.21 17.18 -13.14
N ASP A 40 -13.49 16.54 -14.03
CA ASP A 40 -12.05 16.42 -14.09
C ASP A 40 -11.30 17.74 -13.82
N ASP A 41 -10.63 17.83 -12.69
CA ASP A 41 -9.93 19.03 -12.24
C ASP A 41 -8.41 18.86 -12.18
N LEU A 42 -7.68 19.97 -12.18
CA LEU A 42 -6.25 20.06 -11.91
C LEU A 42 -6.06 20.84 -10.62
N LEU A 43 -5.66 20.16 -9.54
CA LEU A 43 -5.66 20.70 -8.19
C LEU A 43 -4.23 20.75 -7.58
N PRO A 44 -3.42 21.73 -7.94
CA PRO A 44 -2.09 21.87 -7.37
C PRO A 44 -2.14 22.60 -6.03
N GLY A 45 -1.58 21.97 -4.99
CA GLY A 45 -1.31 22.57 -3.68
C GLY A 45 -0.23 23.65 -3.73
N THR A 46 0.23 24.05 -2.57
CA THR A 46 1.26 25.07 -2.35
C THR A 46 2.59 24.44 -1.87
N ASN A 47 3.47 25.19 -1.23
CA ASN A 47 4.64 24.64 -0.55
C ASN A 47 4.43 24.54 0.98
N GLY A 48 3.23 24.67 1.44
CA GLY A 48 2.85 24.58 2.84
C GLY A 48 1.74 23.56 3.01
N LYS A 49 1.32 23.28 4.24
CA LYS A 49 0.24 22.34 4.51
C LYS A 49 -1.06 22.76 3.84
N ASP A 50 -1.57 21.91 2.96
CA ASP A 50 -2.84 22.08 2.26
C ASP A 50 -3.84 20.96 2.63
N ASN A 51 -5.12 21.23 2.42
CA ASN A 51 -6.14 20.18 2.29
C ASN A 51 -6.78 20.32 0.92
N ILE A 52 -6.86 19.22 0.15
CA ILE A 52 -7.33 19.23 -1.23
C ILE A 52 -8.38 18.14 -1.41
N TRP A 53 -9.52 18.50 -1.97
CA TRP A 53 -10.62 17.57 -2.28
C TRP A 53 -10.92 17.63 -3.78
N GLY A 54 -10.88 16.47 -4.47
CA GLY A 54 -11.28 16.32 -5.88
C GLY A 54 -12.79 16.45 -6.03
N LEU A 55 -13.55 15.61 -5.44
CA LEU A 55 -15.00 15.40 -5.36
C LEU A 55 -15.50 14.33 -6.35
N GLU A 56 -16.19 14.66 -7.46
CA GLU A 56 -16.58 13.76 -8.54
C GLU A 56 -15.74 14.09 -9.78
N GLY A 57 -15.33 13.09 -10.56
CA GLY A 57 -14.55 13.26 -11.80
C GLY A 57 -13.10 12.80 -11.66
N ASP A 58 -12.48 12.49 -12.80
CA ASP A 58 -11.09 12.00 -12.85
C ASP A 58 -10.10 13.15 -12.57
N ASP A 59 -9.70 13.32 -11.33
CA ASP A 59 -8.93 14.48 -10.87
C ASP A 59 -7.41 14.24 -10.87
N GLN A 60 -6.67 15.34 -10.95
CA GLN A 60 -5.22 15.32 -10.74
C GLN A 60 -4.88 16.22 -9.56
N ILE A 61 -4.33 15.63 -8.49
CA ILE A 61 -4.09 16.29 -7.20
C ILE A 61 -2.59 16.26 -6.87
N TRP A 62 -2.00 17.41 -6.53
CA TRP A 62 -0.61 17.50 -6.09
C TRP A 62 -0.49 18.28 -4.78
N GLY A 63 0.00 17.66 -3.69
CA GLY A 63 0.34 18.34 -2.44
C GLY A 63 1.52 19.28 -2.59
N LYS A 64 2.58 18.85 -3.25
CA LYS A 64 3.91 19.50 -3.46
C LYS A 64 4.82 19.43 -2.26
N SER A 65 4.75 20.37 -1.32
CA SER A 65 5.57 20.35 -0.12
C SER A 65 4.73 20.76 1.07
N GLY A 66 4.81 20.01 2.11
CA GLY A 66 3.99 20.23 3.30
C GLY A 66 3.61 18.87 3.88
N ASN A 67 2.84 18.86 4.90
CA ASN A 67 2.15 17.67 5.36
C ASN A 67 0.69 17.85 4.99
N ASP A 68 0.33 17.34 3.83
CA ASP A 68 -0.91 17.67 3.14
C ASP A 68 -2.00 16.63 3.45
N GLY A 69 -3.26 17.03 3.30
CA GLY A 69 -4.42 16.12 3.29
C GLY A 69 -5.02 16.13 1.89
N LEU A 70 -4.97 14.98 1.20
CA LEU A 70 -5.38 14.84 -0.20
C LEU A 70 -6.51 13.82 -0.29
N PHE A 71 -7.60 14.17 -0.94
CA PHE A 71 -8.81 13.39 -1.00
C PHE A 71 -9.33 13.37 -2.45
N GLY A 72 -9.25 12.21 -3.12
CA GLY A 72 -9.80 12.01 -4.46
C GLY A 72 -11.33 12.06 -4.42
N MET A 73 -11.94 11.11 -3.79
CA MET A 73 -13.35 10.89 -3.48
C MET A 73 -14.04 9.92 -4.45
N ASP A 74 -14.76 10.35 -5.49
CA ASP A 74 -15.45 9.50 -6.46
C ASP A 74 -14.78 9.61 -7.84
N ASP A 75 -14.75 8.52 -8.62
CA ASP A 75 -14.12 8.35 -9.95
C ASP A 75 -12.57 8.15 -9.89
N ASP A 76 -11.90 7.96 -11.05
CA ASP A 76 -10.51 7.51 -11.15
C ASP A 76 -9.49 8.66 -10.99
N ASP A 77 -8.86 8.78 -9.84
CA ASP A 77 -8.00 9.90 -9.49
C ASP A 77 -6.49 9.64 -9.65
N GLN A 78 -5.73 10.71 -9.86
CA GLN A 78 -4.27 10.70 -9.81
C GLN A 78 -3.79 11.62 -8.70
N ILE A 79 -3.20 11.05 -7.63
CA ILE A 79 -2.85 11.79 -6.42
C ILE A 79 -1.35 11.68 -6.13
N GLN A 80 -0.69 12.81 -5.90
CA GLN A 80 0.73 12.85 -5.51
C GLN A 80 0.93 13.73 -4.27
N GLY A 81 1.42 13.14 -3.16
CA GLY A 81 1.81 13.87 -1.96
C GLY A 81 3.02 14.75 -2.21
N ASN A 82 4.05 14.22 -2.84
CA ASN A 82 5.34 14.77 -3.19
C ASN A 82 6.32 14.89 -2.01
N SER A 83 6.28 15.90 -1.16
CA SER A 83 7.26 16.04 -0.07
C SER A 83 6.62 16.47 1.21
N GLY A 84 6.73 15.68 2.22
CA GLY A 84 6.13 15.87 3.53
C GLY A 84 5.59 14.56 4.04
N ASN A 85 4.98 14.56 5.17
CA ASN A 85 4.24 13.40 5.66
C ASN A 85 2.77 13.67 5.35
N ASP A 86 2.30 13.04 4.28
CA ASP A 86 1.01 13.33 3.70
C ASP A 86 -0.04 12.30 4.16
N PHE A 87 -1.29 12.73 4.18
CA PHE A 87 -2.45 11.88 4.40
C PHE A 87 -3.27 11.84 3.11
N ILE A 88 -3.40 10.66 2.50
CA ILE A 88 -3.99 10.51 1.18
C ILE A 88 -5.11 9.47 1.24
N LEU A 89 -6.28 9.84 0.75
CA LEU A 89 -7.40 8.94 0.48
C LEU A 89 -7.73 9.00 -1.00
N GLY A 90 -7.65 7.86 -1.70
CA GLY A 90 -8.13 7.72 -3.06
C GLY A 90 -9.65 7.89 -3.09
N GLY A 91 -10.37 6.87 -2.77
CA GLY A 91 -11.81 6.97 -2.59
C GLY A 91 -12.59 5.79 -3.14
N ASP A 92 -13.58 6.04 -3.99
CA ASP A 92 -14.27 5.03 -4.77
C ASP A 92 -13.71 5.05 -6.21
N ASP A 93 -13.62 3.89 -6.89
CA ASP A 93 -13.09 3.62 -8.24
C ASP A 93 -11.56 3.50 -8.31
N ASP A 94 -10.95 3.37 -9.49
CA ASP A 94 -9.57 2.88 -9.67
C ASP A 94 -8.52 4.02 -9.62
N ASP A 95 -7.84 4.19 -8.50
CA ASP A 95 -6.94 5.31 -8.24
C ASP A 95 -5.46 5.03 -8.52
N ILE A 96 -4.70 6.08 -8.81
CA ILE A 96 -3.23 6.07 -8.88
C ILE A 96 -2.66 7.03 -7.84
N ILE A 97 -1.97 6.47 -6.83
CA ILE A 97 -1.53 7.23 -5.67
C ILE A 97 0.00 7.11 -5.47
N GLU A 98 0.67 8.23 -5.30
CA GLU A 98 2.09 8.31 -4.96
C GLU A 98 2.30 9.20 -3.71
N GLY A 99 2.79 8.63 -2.59
CA GLY A 99 3.23 9.40 -1.41
C GLY A 99 4.45 10.25 -1.73
N ASN A 100 5.46 9.65 -2.31
CA ASN A 100 6.75 10.17 -2.73
C ASN A 100 7.77 10.34 -1.59
N ARG A 101 7.96 11.46 -0.96
CA ARG A 101 8.94 11.68 0.11
C ARG A 101 8.25 12.02 1.41
N GLY A 102 8.57 11.28 2.47
CA GLY A 102 8.04 11.47 3.82
C GLY A 102 7.50 10.17 4.34
N ASN A 103 6.96 10.19 5.52
CA ASN A 103 6.25 9.06 6.08
C ASN A 103 4.76 9.32 5.85
N ASP A 104 4.23 8.65 4.84
CA ASP A 104 2.90 8.93 4.33
C ASP A 104 1.86 7.92 4.89
N GLU A 105 0.64 8.37 5.06
CA GLU A 105 -0.52 7.54 5.41
C GLU A 105 -1.46 7.53 4.20
N ILE A 106 -1.62 6.35 3.57
CA ILE A 106 -2.32 6.20 2.29
C ILE A 106 -3.40 5.14 2.40
N ASP A 107 -4.62 5.47 1.96
CA ASP A 107 -5.74 4.54 1.80
C ASP A 107 -6.27 4.65 0.37
N GLY A 108 -6.18 3.55 -0.41
CA GLY A 108 -6.73 3.48 -1.76
C GLY A 108 -8.24 3.60 -1.75
N GLY A 109 -8.89 2.74 -0.99
CA GLY A 109 -10.33 2.81 -0.78
C GLY A 109 -11.09 1.67 -1.44
N ARG A 110 -11.91 1.93 -2.41
CA ARG A 110 -12.59 0.93 -3.23
C ARG A 110 -12.16 1.07 -4.67
N GLY A 111 -11.73 0.01 -5.30
CA GLY A 111 -11.31 0.05 -6.68
C GLY A 111 -10.17 -0.92 -6.91
N THR A 112 -9.53 -0.83 -8.03
CA THR A 112 -8.28 -1.55 -8.29
C THR A 112 -7.16 -0.52 -8.31
N ASP A 113 -6.60 -0.27 -7.14
CA ASP A 113 -5.72 0.86 -6.93
C ASP A 113 -4.25 0.54 -7.25
N VAL A 114 -3.51 1.55 -7.68
CA VAL A 114 -2.07 1.49 -7.86
C VAL A 114 -1.42 2.48 -6.89
N ILE A 115 -0.75 1.95 -5.85
CA ILE A 115 -0.25 2.76 -4.74
C ILE A 115 1.26 2.61 -4.61
N GLN A 116 1.98 3.73 -4.48
CA GLN A 116 3.41 3.76 -4.19
C GLN A 116 3.70 4.70 -3.01
N GLY A 117 4.27 4.16 -1.91
CA GLY A 117 4.78 4.97 -0.80
C GLY A 117 5.99 5.79 -1.23
N ASN A 118 6.95 5.16 -1.86
CA ASN A 118 8.24 5.62 -2.34
C ASN A 118 9.31 5.75 -1.25
N THR A 119 9.57 6.88 -0.64
CA THR A 119 10.65 7.03 0.36
C THR A 119 10.15 7.55 1.69
N GLY A 120 10.34 6.78 2.71
CA GLY A 120 9.90 7.05 4.07
C GLY A 120 9.38 5.78 4.71
N ASP A 121 9.01 5.85 5.95
CA ASP A 121 8.33 4.75 6.63
C ASP A 121 6.81 4.98 6.45
N ASP A 122 6.21 4.28 5.48
CA ASP A 122 4.85 4.54 5.01
C ASP A 122 3.83 3.56 5.64
N ASP A 123 2.60 4.01 5.84
CA ASP A 123 1.45 3.20 6.28
C ASP A 123 0.39 3.19 5.16
N ILE A 124 0.24 2.03 4.50
CA ILE A 124 -0.51 1.91 3.26
C ILE A 124 -1.60 0.85 3.40
N THR A 125 -2.82 1.21 3.04
CA THR A 125 -3.97 0.32 2.91
C THR A 125 -4.46 0.33 1.46
N GLY A 126 -4.60 -0.85 0.83
CA GLY A 126 -5.23 -0.98 -0.49
C GLY A 126 -6.73 -0.75 -0.40
N GLY A 127 -7.41 -1.58 0.36
CA GLY A 127 -8.82 -1.45 0.65
C GLY A 127 -9.66 -2.55 0.01
N ARG A 128 -10.63 -2.21 -0.81
CA ARG A 128 -11.43 -3.20 -1.53
C ARG A 128 -11.05 -3.21 -2.99
N GLY A 129 -10.59 -4.35 -3.48
CA GLY A 129 -10.30 -4.48 -4.89
C GLY A 129 -9.14 -5.41 -5.15
N ASN A 130 -8.50 -5.30 -6.31
CA ASN A 130 -7.30 -6.09 -6.56
C ASN A 130 -6.13 -5.14 -6.78
N ASP A 131 -5.48 -4.77 -5.69
CA ASP A 131 -4.59 -3.64 -5.63
C ASP A 131 -3.14 -3.98 -5.99
N ILE A 132 -2.42 -2.98 -6.45
CA ILE A 132 -0.98 -3.04 -6.69
C ILE A 132 -0.30 -2.04 -5.76
N ILE A 133 0.43 -2.55 -4.76
CA ILE A 133 1.00 -1.72 -3.71
C ILE A 133 2.51 -1.92 -3.60
N GLU A 134 3.26 -0.84 -3.63
CA GLU A 134 4.70 -0.81 -3.44
C GLU A 134 5.09 0.17 -2.31
N GLY A 135 5.73 -0.33 -1.23
CA GLY A 135 6.31 0.52 -0.19
C GLY A 135 7.50 1.30 -0.71
N ASN A 136 8.39 0.61 -1.40
CA ASN A 136 9.66 1.01 -1.96
C ASN A 136 10.78 1.16 -0.92
N GLY A 137 10.99 2.28 -0.29
CA GLY A 137 12.17 2.43 0.56
C GLY A 137 11.91 3.07 1.90
N GLY A 138 12.12 2.31 2.95
CA GLY A 138 11.82 2.66 4.33
C GLY A 138 11.39 1.45 5.11
N LYS A 139 10.72 1.66 6.19
CA LYS A 139 10.10 0.59 6.96
C LYS A 139 8.59 0.73 6.85
N ASP A 140 8.03 0.02 5.89
CA ASP A 140 6.65 0.19 5.49
C ASP A 140 5.70 -0.77 6.21
N GLN A 141 4.47 -0.33 6.39
CA GLN A 141 3.37 -1.14 6.88
C GLN A 141 2.27 -1.14 5.81
N ILE A 142 2.02 -2.33 5.22
CA ILE A 142 1.13 -2.45 4.07
C ILE A 142 0.06 -3.49 4.32
N TYR A 143 -1.19 -3.12 4.06
CA TYR A 143 -2.37 -3.96 4.11
C TYR A 143 -3.06 -3.99 2.74
N GLY A 144 -3.25 -5.21 2.16
CA GLY A 144 -4.05 -5.39 0.95
C GLY A 144 -5.53 -5.23 1.21
N GLU A 145 -6.05 -5.88 2.22
CA GLU A 145 -7.44 -5.98 2.70
C GLU A 145 -8.31 -6.93 1.86
N GLU A 146 -9.44 -6.48 1.25
CA GLU A 146 -10.34 -7.35 0.48
C GLU A 146 -9.89 -7.42 -0.99
N GLY A 147 -9.51 -8.61 -1.50
CA GLY A 147 -9.22 -8.81 -2.91
C GLY A 147 -7.94 -9.58 -3.20
N ARG A 148 -7.52 -9.56 -4.46
CA ARG A 148 -6.32 -10.28 -4.88
C ARG A 148 -5.19 -9.32 -5.12
N ASP A 149 -4.41 -9.10 -4.11
CA ASP A 149 -3.46 -8.02 -4.10
C ASP A 149 -2.05 -8.45 -4.54
N TRP A 150 -1.35 -7.50 -5.10
CA TRP A 150 0.08 -7.59 -5.33
C TRP A 150 0.81 -6.57 -4.46
N ILE A 151 1.55 -7.05 -3.47
CA ILE A 151 2.22 -6.23 -2.46
C ILE A 151 3.73 -6.43 -2.55
N ALA A 152 4.48 -5.35 -2.56
CA ALA A 152 5.94 -5.33 -2.51
C ALA A 152 6.45 -4.35 -1.44
N GLY A 153 7.22 -4.84 -0.44
CA GLY A 153 7.91 -3.98 0.52
C GLY A 153 9.07 -3.23 -0.13
N ASN A 154 9.91 -3.94 -0.86
CA ASN A 154 11.15 -3.54 -1.51
C ASN A 154 12.32 -3.35 -0.53
N ASP A 155 12.83 -2.14 -0.29
CA ASP A 155 13.99 -1.90 0.59
C ASP A 155 13.53 -1.48 1.99
N GLY A 156 13.69 -2.34 2.98
CA GLY A 156 13.26 -2.00 4.33
C GLY A 156 13.15 -3.20 5.26
N ASN A 157 12.60 -3.01 6.42
CA ASN A 157 12.17 -4.10 7.28
C ASN A 157 10.65 -3.97 7.46
N ASP A 158 9.93 -4.57 6.53
CA ASP A 158 8.54 -4.25 6.28
C ASP A 158 7.56 -5.14 7.04
N PHE A 159 6.34 -4.64 7.21
CA PHE A 159 5.19 -5.37 7.70
C PHE A 159 4.15 -5.45 6.60
N LEU A 160 3.94 -6.65 6.04
CA LEU A 160 3.14 -6.86 4.84
C LEU A 160 2.01 -7.85 5.13
N PHE A 161 0.78 -7.44 4.88
CA PHE A 161 -0.43 -8.22 5.14
C PHE A 161 -1.29 -8.29 3.88
N GLY A 162 -1.52 -9.53 3.36
CA GLY A 162 -2.48 -9.74 2.28
C GLY A 162 -3.92 -9.54 2.76
N ASN A 163 -4.28 -10.16 3.84
CA ASN A 163 -5.57 -10.25 4.54
C ASN A 163 -6.57 -11.19 3.89
N GLU A 164 -7.54 -10.76 3.09
CA GLU A 164 -8.57 -11.64 2.52
C GLU A 164 -8.24 -12.01 1.07
N ASP A 165 -8.74 -13.19 0.62
CA ASP A 165 -8.59 -13.70 -0.74
C ASP A 165 -7.16 -14.19 -1.09
N ARG A 166 -6.77 -14.16 -2.35
CA ARG A 166 -5.51 -14.72 -2.84
C ARG A 166 -4.49 -13.65 -3.17
N ASP A 167 -3.45 -13.57 -2.41
CA ASP A 167 -2.47 -12.52 -2.53
C ASP A 167 -1.11 -12.98 -3.07
N ARG A 168 -0.34 -12.00 -3.50
CA ARG A 168 1.07 -12.13 -3.82
C ARG A 168 1.86 -11.08 -3.09
N VAL A 169 2.61 -11.51 -2.08
CA VAL A 169 3.36 -10.60 -1.21
C VAL A 169 4.86 -10.87 -1.34
N ARG A 170 5.65 -9.81 -1.45
CA ARG A 170 7.11 -9.88 -1.54
C ARG A 170 7.77 -8.85 -0.63
N GLY A 171 8.65 -9.32 0.29
CA GLY A 171 9.48 -8.45 1.11
C GLY A 171 10.63 -7.81 0.33
N PHE A 172 11.39 -8.59 -0.43
CA PHE A 172 12.62 -8.26 -1.17
C PHE A 172 13.86 -8.07 -0.31
N SER A 173 14.16 -6.89 0.19
CA SER A 173 15.40 -6.59 0.92
C SER A 173 15.10 -6.09 2.31
N GLY A 174 15.48 -6.83 3.32
CA GLY A 174 15.21 -6.46 4.70
C GLY A 174 14.84 -7.66 5.55
N ALA A 175 14.58 -7.44 6.79
CA ALA A 175 14.06 -8.47 7.67
C ALA A 175 12.55 -8.25 7.83
N ASP A 176 11.78 -8.94 6.97
CA ASP A 176 10.38 -8.65 6.76
C ASP A 176 9.46 -9.54 7.61
N ASN A 177 8.31 -8.99 7.97
CA ASN A 177 7.20 -9.72 8.55
C ASN A 177 6.06 -9.79 7.53
N ILE A 178 5.76 -10.99 7.05
CA ILE A 178 4.79 -11.20 5.98
C ILE A 178 3.67 -12.12 6.47
N ALA A 179 2.42 -11.72 6.30
CA ALA A 179 1.26 -12.55 6.53
C ALA A 179 0.35 -12.59 5.30
N GLY A 180 0.03 -13.79 4.81
CA GLY A 180 -0.95 -13.98 3.75
C GLY A 180 -2.35 -13.65 4.23
N GLY A 181 -2.79 -14.37 5.25
CA GLY A 181 -4.10 -14.13 5.87
C GLY A 181 -5.10 -15.23 5.60
N SER A 182 -6.11 -14.99 4.81
CA SER A 182 -7.07 -16.00 4.41
C SER A 182 -7.20 -16.09 2.90
N GLY A 183 -6.93 -17.23 2.34
CA GLY A 183 -6.92 -17.48 0.89
C GLY A 183 -5.67 -18.26 0.51
N PRO A 184 -5.57 -18.72 -0.72
CA PRO A 184 -4.37 -19.44 -1.16
C PRO A 184 -3.28 -18.50 -1.66
N ASP A 185 -2.37 -18.12 -0.78
CA ASP A 185 -1.42 -17.03 -0.97
C ASP A 185 -0.06 -17.45 -1.54
N ARG A 186 0.66 -16.48 -2.03
CA ARG A 186 2.05 -16.64 -2.44
C ARG A 186 2.92 -15.59 -1.80
N LEU A 187 3.82 -16.05 -0.92
CA LEU A 187 4.62 -15.20 -0.05
C LEU A 187 6.10 -15.42 -0.29
N TRP A 188 6.86 -14.35 -0.48
CA TRP A 188 8.31 -14.37 -0.64
C TRP A 188 8.96 -13.39 0.33
N GLY A 189 9.85 -13.88 1.22
CA GLY A 189 10.68 -13.04 2.07
C GLY A 189 11.70 -12.25 1.24
N GLY A 190 12.70 -12.93 0.75
CA GLY A 190 13.68 -12.29 -0.11
C GLY A 190 15.11 -12.42 0.39
N ASN A 191 15.74 -11.34 0.78
CA ASN A 191 17.06 -11.33 1.39
C ASN A 191 16.94 -10.99 2.87
N ASN A 192 17.88 -11.49 3.67
CA ASN A 192 17.95 -11.40 5.13
C ASN A 192 16.96 -12.35 5.82
N ARG A 193 16.73 -12.12 7.10
CA ARG A 193 15.90 -13.01 7.91
C ARG A 193 14.46 -12.54 7.90
N ASP A 194 13.58 -13.37 7.38
CA ASP A 194 12.16 -13.08 7.27
C ASP A 194 11.32 -13.96 8.22
N ASP A 195 10.16 -13.44 8.62
CA ASP A 195 9.12 -14.17 9.33
C ASP A 195 7.86 -14.18 8.47
N ILE A 196 7.51 -15.37 7.95
CA ILE A 196 6.45 -15.54 6.96
C ILE A 196 5.36 -16.42 7.55
N ASN A 197 4.12 -15.94 7.51
CA ASN A 197 2.94 -16.65 7.98
C ASN A 197 1.92 -16.79 6.82
N GLY A 198 1.64 -18.02 6.36
CA GLY A 198 0.63 -18.28 5.34
C GLY A 198 -0.77 -17.91 5.81
N GLY A 199 -1.20 -18.55 6.89
CA GLY A 199 -2.49 -18.28 7.50
C GLY A 199 -3.52 -19.36 7.24
N LYS A 200 -4.60 -19.07 6.54
CA LYS A 200 -5.60 -20.05 6.12
C LYS A 200 -5.62 -20.18 4.62
N GLY A 201 -5.53 -21.39 4.09
CA GLY A 201 -5.56 -21.65 2.66
C GLY A 201 -4.40 -22.53 2.24
N ASP A 202 -4.38 -22.91 0.98
CA ASP A 202 -3.28 -23.72 0.44
C ASP A 202 -2.17 -22.76 -0.06
N ASP A 203 -1.20 -22.47 0.81
CA ASP A 203 -0.25 -21.41 0.64
C ASP A 203 1.08 -21.86 0.03
N TYR A 204 1.77 -20.92 -0.62
CA TYR A 204 3.16 -21.08 -1.05
C TYR A 204 4.07 -20.08 -0.35
N LEU A 205 4.96 -20.56 0.51
CA LEU A 205 5.92 -19.75 1.27
C LEU A 205 7.34 -19.97 0.77
N HIS A 206 8.06 -18.90 0.51
CA HIS A 206 9.46 -18.93 0.13
C HIS A 206 10.27 -17.91 0.96
N GLY A 207 11.14 -18.41 1.87
CA GLY A 207 12.01 -17.56 2.68
C GLY A 207 12.95 -16.73 1.83
N GLY A 208 13.82 -17.40 1.09
CA GLY A 208 14.79 -16.74 0.25
C GLY A 208 16.21 -16.91 0.76
N ARG A 209 16.99 -15.83 0.86
CA ARG A 209 18.32 -15.86 1.48
C ARG A 209 18.21 -15.33 2.90
N GLY A 210 18.47 -16.18 3.89
CA GLY A 210 18.40 -15.74 5.28
C GLY A 210 18.31 -16.92 6.21
N ASN A 211 18.03 -16.65 7.47
CA ASN A 211 17.64 -17.69 8.41
C ASN A 211 16.17 -17.48 8.75
N ASP A 212 15.31 -17.98 7.89
CA ASP A 212 13.92 -17.60 7.82
C ASP A 212 13.03 -18.44 8.75
N ILE A 213 11.88 -17.86 9.10
CA ILE A 213 10.84 -18.55 9.83
C ILE A 213 9.62 -18.64 8.94
N LEU A 214 9.20 -19.87 8.61
CA LEU A 214 8.04 -20.13 7.76
C LEU A 214 6.96 -20.84 8.58
N ASN A 215 5.86 -20.17 8.82
CA ASN A 215 4.67 -20.71 9.47
C ASN A 215 3.58 -20.87 8.42
N ALA A 216 3.28 -22.09 8.01
CA ALA A 216 2.31 -22.33 6.96
C ALA A 216 0.87 -22.00 7.40
N GLY A 217 0.43 -22.59 8.50
CA GLY A 217 -0.88 -22.29 9.06
C GLY A 217 -1.87 -23.43 8.91
N SER A 218 -2.91 -23.24 8.14
CA SER A 218 -3.90 -24.28 7.87
C SER A 218 -4.23 -24.39 6.39
N GLY A 219 -4.12 -25.58 5.84
CA GLY A 219 -4.27 -25.89 4.43
C GLY A 219 -3.21 -26.88 3.98
N ASP A 220 -3.20 -27.21 2.70
CA ASP A 220 -2.19 -28.10 2.12
C ASP A 220 -1.06 -27.21 1.53
N ASP A 221 -0.04 -26.90 2.34
CA ASP A 221 0.92 -25.84 2.07
C ASP A 221 2.20 -26.33 1.41
N VAL A 222 2.86 -25.40 0.71
CA VAL A 222 4.18 -25.63 0.10
C VAL A 222 5.19 -24.63 0.63
N LEU A 223 6.24 -25.13 1.30
CA LEU A 223 7.27 -24.32 1.93
C LEU A 223 8.63 -24.53 1.25
N ARG A 224 9.35 -23.44 1.09
CA ARG A 224 10.72 -23.42 0.63
C ARG A 224 11.53 -22.43 1.47
N GLY A 225 12.55 -22.90 2.20
CA GLY A 225 13.42 -22.02 2.99
C GLY A 225 14.37 -21.22 2.11
N GLY A 226 15.15 -21.91 1.30
CA GLY A 226 16.22 -21.31 0.51
C GLY A 226 17.59 -21.51 1.14
N PRO A 227 18.60 -20.69 0.84
CA PRO A 227 19.90 -20.73 1.49
C PRO A 227 19.87 -20.10 2.88
N GLY A 228 20.18 -20.89 3.93
CA GLY A 228 20.21 -20.43 5.31
C GLY A 228 19.88 -21.51 6.31
N ALA A 229 19.72 -21.13 7.56
CA ALA A 229 19.26 -22.01 8.63
C ALA A 229 17.79 -21.71 8.93
N ASP A 230 16.89 -22.42 8.25
CA ASP A 230 15.47 -22.09 8.24
C ASP A 230 14.66 -22.88 9.26
N ARG A 231 13.56 -22.29 9.69
CA ARG A 231 12.62 -22.92 10.62
C ARG A 231 11.26 -23.09 9.95
N PHE A 232 10.81 -24.33 9.85
CA PHE A 232 9.51 -24.69 9.26
C PHE A 232 8.52 -25.11 10.35
N ASN A 233 7.37 -24.47 10.34
CA ASN A 233 6.19 -24.86 11.09
C ASN A 233 5.05 -25.09 10.10
N CYS A 234 4.73 -26.34 9.84
CA CYS A 234 3.77 -26.70 8.80
C CYS A 234 2.30 -26.53 9.20
N GLY A 235 2.01 -26.43 10.50
CA GLY A 235 0.63 -26.18 10.91
C GLY A 235 -0.30 -27.40 10.81
N SER A 236 -1.39 -27.27 10.09
CA SER A 236 -2.39 -28.34 9.91
C SER A 236 -2.77 -28.50 8.44
N GLY A 237 -2.74 -29.74 7.95
CA GLY A 237 -3.00 -30.10 6.56
C GLY A 237 -1.97 -31.10 6.05
N HIS A 238 -1.83 -31.20 4.73
CA HIS A 238 -0.79 -32.04 4.10
C HIS A 238 0.27 -31.15 3.49
N ASP A 239 1.27 -30.81 4.29
CA ASP A 239 2.25 -29.79 3.96
C ASP A 239 3.50 -30.40 3.33
N ARG A 240 4.14 -29.63 2.45
CA ARG A 240 5.30 -30.08 1.70
C ARG A 240 6.44 -29.07 1.80
N ILE A 241 7.58 -29.52 2.38
CA ILE A 241 8.85 -28.75 2.33
C ILE A 241 9.65 -29.19 1.10
N LEU A 242 10.06 -28.24 0.27
CA LEU A 242 10.76 -28.53 -1.00
C LEU A 242 12.26 -28.67 -0.86
N ASP A 243 12.89 -28.04 0.14
CA ASP A 243 14.34 -27.93 0.23
C ASP A 243 14.89 -28.01 1.66
N TYR A 244 14.33 -28.88 2.50
CA TYR A 244 14.81 -29.10 3.86
C TYR A 244 16.28 -29.56 3.90
N ARG A 245 17.16 -28.78 4.51
CA ARG A 245 18.62 -28.98 4.58
C ARG A 245 19.17 -28.94 5.99
N PRO A 246 19.10 -30.02 6.78
CA PRO A 246 19.62 -30.06 8.14
C PRO A 246 21.13 -29.73 8.23
N SER A 247 21.88 -29.96 7.15
CA SER A 247 23.32 -29.62 7.10
C SER A 247 23.60 -28.13 7.01
N GLU A 248 22.62 -27.31 6.62
CA GLU A 248 22.66 -25.84 6.62
C GLU A 248 22.09 -25.27 7.92
N GLY A 249 21.49 -26.10 8.77
CA GLY A 249 20.93 -25.71 10.06
C GLY A 249 19.42 -25.68 10.12
N ASP A 250 18.74 -26.15 9.08
CA ASP A 250 17.29 -26.19 9.03
C ASP A 250 16.69 -27.03 10.15
N SER A 251 15.55 -26.56 10.65
CA SER A 251 14.75 -27.24 11.65
C SER A 251 13.27 -27.23 11.25
N LYS A 252 12.55 -28.30 11.61
CA LYS A 252 11.11 -28.40 11.35
C LYS A 252 10.36 -28.93 12.55
N ASN A 253 9.09 -28.56 12.68
CA ASN A 253 8.18 -29.09 13.70
C ASN A 253 7.76 -30.53 13.36
N LYS A 254 7.18 -31.21 14.35
CA LYS A 254 6.75 -32.61 14.22
C LYS A 254 5.55 -32.79 13.27
N ASN A 255 4.83 -31.72 12.99
CA ASN A 255 3.68 -31.70 12.08
C ASN A 255 4.06 -31.55 10.61
N CYS A 256 5.34 -31.36 10.30
CA CYS A 256 5.83 -31.37 8.92
C CYS A 256 6.07 -32.81 8.44
N GLU A 257 5.41 -33.20 7.37
CA GLU A 257 5.58 -34.51 6.78
C GLU A 257 6.94 -34.68 6.07
N ASP A 258 7.51 -35.89 6.14
CA ASP A 258 8.69 -36.25 5.37
C ASP A 258 8.26 -36.90 4.05
N PHE A 259 8.55 -36.28 2.91
CA PHE A 259 8.38 -36.84 1.58
C PHE A 259 9.69 -37.18 0.92
#